data_166d2454effcf04da767d90e369dfceb
#
_entry.id   166d2454effcf04da767d90e369dfceb
#
_cell.length_a   1.000
_cell.length_b   1.000
_cell.length_c   1.000
_cell.angle_alpha   90.00
_cell.angle_beta   90.00
_cell.angle_gamma   90.00
#
_symmetry.space_group_name_H-M   'P 1'
#
loop_
_entity.id
_entity.type
_entity.pdbx_description
1 polymer ?
#
loop_
_entity_poly.entity_id
_entity_poly.type
_entity_poly.pdbx_seq_one_letter_code
_entity_poly.pdbx_strand_id
1 'polypeptide(L)'
;MHWNPFLFGFDSNLKLVSILEKEFIFYRNLESRQKIYFEKRVDKFIQNYSFVGKEILVNYEMKALIAATYVVLTFGMRNYRTTMFNTIIIYPSTYYSTINDTYHKGEFNPRMKLIVFSWEDFLSGHKVKDNINLGLHEFTHALLFHALKSKDASAMIFHEEFNFVVKYFDNEDFLNALRVKNYFRAYAYTNKFEFLAVLLEHFFETPNVFKSEFPELFERLKRMLNYKEIQ
;
A
#
# COMPACT_ATOMS: atom_id res chain seq x y z
N MET A 1 8.88 40.22 -14.98
CA MET A 1 8.33 39.40 -13.90
C MET A 1 9.40 38.45 -13.41
N HIS A 2 9.92 38.67 -12.21
CA HIS A 2 10.93 37.75 -11.63
C HIS A 2 10.22 36.52 -11.11
N TRP A 3 10.55 35.40 -11.70
CA TRP A 3 10.10 34.09 -11.30
C TRP A 3 10.80 33.71 -9.99
N ASN A 4 10.07 33.55 -8.89
CA ASN A 4 10.65 33.16 -7.61
C ASN A 4 10.36 31.68 -7.34
N PRO A 5 11.33 30.76 -7.56
CA PRO A 5 11.15 29.34 -7.42
C PRO A 5 10.87 28.88 -5.97
N PHE A 6 11.18 29.72 -4.98
CA PHE A 6 10.92 29.44 -3.57
C PHE A 6 9.43 29.52 -3.20
N LEU A 7 8.63 30.30 -3.91
CA LEU A 7 7.17 30.41 -3.64
C LEU A 7 6.40 29.17 -4.13
N PHE A 8 6.81 28.55 -5.24
CA PHE A 8 6.17 27.35 -5.75
C PHE A 8 6.41 26.12 -4.86
N GLY A 9 7.59 25.97 -4.27
CA GLY A 9 7.91 24.90 -3.34
C GLY A 9 7.16 25.02 -2.01
N PHE A 10 6.88 26.24 -1.56
CA PHE A 10 6.18 26.51 -0.31
C PHE A 10 4.66 26.22 -0.42
N ASP A 11 4.05 26.60 -1.53
CA ASP A 11 2.62 26.36 -1.81
C ASP A 11 2.29 24.87 -2.00
N SER A 12 3.17 24.14 -2.70
CA SER A 12 2.97 22.70 -2.91
C SER A 12 3.10 21.90 -1.62
N ASN A 13 3.99 22.31 -0.71
CA ASN A 13 4.15 21.66 0.59
C ASN A 13 2.94 21.90 1.51
N LEU A 14 2.40 23.12 1.55
CA LEU A 14 1.20 23.44 2.33
C LEU A 14 -0.01 22.62 1.84
N LYS A 15 -0.16 22.47 0.53
CA LYS A 15 -1.23 21.66 -0.05
C LYS A 15 -1.09 20.19 0.31
N LEU A 16 0.13 19.63 0.23
CA LEU A 16 0.39 18.26 0.65
C LEU A 16 0.05 18.04 2.11
N VAL A 17 0.58 18.88 3.01
CA VAL A 17 0.33 18.79 4.45
C VAL A 17 -1.16 18.83 4.75
N SER A 18 -1.91 19.72 4.11
CA SER A 18 -3.37 19.81 4.27
C SER A 18 -4.09 18.53 3.89
N ILE A 19 -3.69 17.90 2.78
CA ILE A 19 -4.25 16.58 2.36
C ILE A 19 -3.90 15.50 3.38
N LEU A 20 -2.64 15.43 3.80
CA LEU A 20 -2.17 14.40 4.74
C LEU A 20 -2.83 14.51 6.10
N GLU A 21 -2.97 15.73 6.65
CA GLU A 21 -3.66 16.00 7.93
C GLU A 21 -5.13 15.60 7.85
N LYS A 22 -5.78 15.88 6.73
CA LYS A 22 -7.20 15.55 6.54
C LYS A 22 -7.41 14.06 6.38
N GLU A 23 -6.62 13.39 5.54
CA GLU A 23 -6.95 12.07 5.01
C GLU A 23 -6.23 10.90 5.73
N PHE A 24 -5.11 11.14 6.45
CA PHE A 24 -4.31 10.05 7.02
C PHE A 24 -4.19 10.16 8.55
N ILE A 25 -4.93 9.30 9.29
CA ILE A 25 -4.77 9.16 10.75
C ILE A 25 -3.31 8.80 11.09
N PHE A 26 -2.71 7.91 10.30
CA PHE A 26 -1.30 7.54 10.44
C PHE A 26 -0.39 8.78 10.49
N TYR A 27 -0.54 9.70 9.53
CA TYR A 27 0.26 10.92 9.47
C TYR A 27 0.00 11.85 10.67
N ARG A 28 -1.26 12.00 11.09
CA ARG A 28 -1.59 12.86 12.25
C ARG A 28 -0.90 12.41 13.53
N ASN A 29 -0.71 11.10 13.70
CA ASN A 29 -0.09 10.52 14.89
C ASN A 29 1.44 10.53 14.86
N LEU A 30 2.06 10.98 13.77
CA LEU A 30 3.51 11.09 13.65
C LEU A 30 4.04 12.28 14.44
N GLU A 31 5.23 12.13 15.03
CA GLU A 31 6.01 13.23 15.57
C GLU A 31 6.47 14.20 14.45
N SER A 32 6.81 15.45 14.80
CA SER A 32 7.20 16.49 13.82
C SER A 32 8.33 16.05 12.87
N ARG A 33 9.36 15.35 13.39
CA ARG A 33 10.46 14.83 12.54
C ARG A 33 9.99 13.74 11.58
N GLN A 34 9.08 12.89 12.04
CA GLN A 34 8.51 11.80 11.25
C GLN A 34 7.56 12.35 10.17
N LYS A 35 6.79 13.43 10.46
CA LYS A 35 5.95 14.12 9.47
C LYS A 35 6.80 14.67 8.32
N ILE A 36 7.87 15.38 8.61
CA ILE A 36 8.81 15.87 7.59
C ILE A 36 9.38 14.74 6.74
N TYR A 37 9.70 13.60 7.38
CA TYR A 37 10.20 12.43 6.68
C TYR A 37 9.14 11.78 5.78
N PHE A 38 7.89 11.70 6.26
CA PHE A 38 6.76 11.20 5.51
C PHE A 38 6.48 12.05 4.27
N GLU A 39 6.38 13.37 4.44
CA GLU A 39 6.17 14.36 3.37
C GLU A 39 7.23 14.23 2.27
N LYS A 40 8.51 14.18 2.66
CA LYS A 40 9.63 14.00 1.71
C LYS A 40 9.51 12.70 0.91
N ARG A 41 9.00 11.62 1.51
CA ARG A 41 8.80 10.34 0.81
C ARG A 41 7.62 10.42 -0.16
N VAL A 42 6.53 11.08 0.23
CA VAL A 42 5.37 11.30 -0.65
C VAL A 42 5.78 12.15 -1.85
N ASP A 43 6.47 13.25 -1.64
CA ASP A 43 6.98 14.10 -2.74
C ASP A 43 7.90 13.32 -3.68
N LYS A 44 8.84 12.54 -3.13
CA LYS A 44 9.73 11.70 -3.93
C LYS A 44 8.97 10.65 -4.72
N PHE A 45 7.91 10.07 -4.17
CA PHE A 45 7.07 9.13 -4.89
C PHE A 45 6.39 9.83 -6.08
N ILE A 46 5.76 10.98 -5.86
CA ILE A 46 5.07 11.74 -6.90
C ILE A 46 6.05 12.14 -8.04
N GLN A 47 7.29 12.47 -7.70
CA GLN A 47 8.32 12.85 -8.68
C GLN A 47 8.89 11.67 -9.47
N ASN A 48 8.96 10.48 -8.87
CA ASN A 48 9.65 9.33 -9.47
C ASN A 48 8.72 8.38 -10.26
N TYR A 49 7.41 8.46 -10.04
CA TYR A 49 6.45 7.60 -10.71
C TYR A 49 5.55 8.41 -11.65
N SER A 50 5.25 7.84 -12.81
CA SER A 50 4.33 8.44 -13.79
C SER A 50 2.88 8.13 -13.41
N PHE A 51 2.01 9.14 -13.48
CA PHE A 51 0.58 8.98 -13.25
C PHE A 51 -0.18 9.25 -14.54
N VAL A 52 -0.93 8.28 -15.02
CA VAL A 52 -1.67 8.34 -16.29
C VAL A 52 -3.16 8.10 -16.02
N GLY A 53 -3.97 9.08 -16.33
CA GLY A 53 -5.44 8.95 -16.30
C GLY A 53 -5.94 8.30 -17.59
N LYS A 54 -6.82 7.35 -17.46
CA LYS A 54 -7.62 6.78 -18.53
C LYS A 54 -9.07 7.17 -18.29
N GLU A 55 -9.61 8.01 -19.15
CA GLU A 55 -10.98 8.56 -19.01
C GLU A 55 -11.20 9.39 -17.72
N ILE A 56 -10.12 9.82 -17.08
CA ILE A 56 -10.12 10.67 -15.88
C ILE A 56 -8.94 11.63 -15.89
N LEU A 57 -9.15 12.87 -15.42
CA LEU A 57 -8.06 13.82 -15.22
C LEU A 57 -7.42 13.59 -13.85
N VAL A 58 -6.15 13.21 -13.86
CA VAL A 58 -5.39 12.99 -12.63
C VAL A 58 -4.98 14.33 -12.02
N ASN A 59 -5.51 14.63 -10.84
CA ASN A 59 -5.16 15.82 -10.08
C ASN A 59 -4.09 15.54 -9.01
N TYR A 60 -3.65 16.59 -8.32
CA TYR A 60 -2.60 16.48 -7.29
C TYR A 60 -3.06 15.69 -6.06
N GLU A 61 -4.32 15.82 -5.67
CA GLU A 61 -4.89 15.10 -4.53
C GLU A 61 -4.85 13.57 -4.77
N MET A 62 -5.25 13.13 -5.96
CA MET A 62 -5.14 11.72 -6.36
C MET A 62 -3.71 11.19 -6.22
N LYS A 63 -2.73 11.95 -6.73
CA LYS A 63 -1.31 11.59 -6.62
C LYS A 63 -0.86 11.52 -5.16
N ALA A 64 -1.27 12.49 -4.35
CA ALA A 64 -0.90 12.54 -2.94
C ALA A 64 -1.50 11.37 -2.14
N LEU A 65 -2.77 11.04 -2.37
CA LEU A 65 -3.42 9.90 -1.70
C LEU A 65 -2.76 8.56 -2.06
N ILE A 66 -2.51 8.32 -3.34
CA ILE A 66 -1.84 7.10 -3.82
C ILE A 66 -0.42 7.01 -3.25
N ALA A 67 0.35 8.09 -3.34
CA ALA A 67 1.72 8.15 -2.83
C ALA A 67 1.78 7.95 -1.31
N ALA A 68 0.87 8.59 -0.57
CA ALA A 68 0.81 8.48 0.88
C ALA A 68 0.43 7.05 1.33
N THR A 69 -0.47 6.37 0.63
CA THR A 69 -0.79 4.95 0.90
C THR A 69 0.46 4.06 0.76
N TYR A 70 1.27 4.26 -0.29
CA TYR A 70 2.54 3.55 -0.44
C TYR A 70 3.52 3.89 0.69
N VAL A 71 3.58 5.16 1.10
CA VAL A 71 4.48 5.60 2.17
C VAL A 71 4.03 5.05 3.52
N VAL A 72 2.73 4.97 3.82
CA VAL A 72 2.20 4.29 5.02
C VAL A 72 2.71 2.85 5.08
N LEU A 73 2.53 2.09 4.00
CA LEU A 73 2.95 0.69 3.91
C LEU A 73 4.46 0.50 4.11
N THR A 74 5.27 1.45 3.63
CA THR A 74 6.74 1.34 3.62
C THR A 74 7.45 2.21 4.65
N PHE A 75 6.73 2.86 5.56
CA PHE A 75 7.27 3.92 6.41
C PHE A 75 8.46 3.47 7.27
N GLY A 76 8.41 2.28 7.82
CA GLY A 76 9.51 1.70 8.62
C GLY A 76 10.67 1.17 7.79
N MET A 77 10.50 0.95 6.50
CA MET A 77 11.51 0.33 5.66
C MET A 77 12.63 1.32 5.30
N ARG A 78 13.88 0.89 5.44
CA ARG A 78 15.05 1.69 5.01
C ARG A 78 15.10 1.78 3.48
N ASN A 79 14.97 0.65 2.80
CA ASN A 79 14.91 0.53 1.36
C ASN A 79 13.43 0.38 0.97
N TYR A 80 12.79 1.50 0.63
CA TYR A 80 11.34 1.57 0.41
C TYR A 80 10.94 1.76 -1.06
N ARG A 81 11.90 2.10 -1.92
CA ARG A 81 11.63 2.28 -3.35
C ARG A 81 11.70 0.95 -4.07
N THR A 82 10.79 0.76 -5.02
CA THR A 82 10.80 -0.42 -5.88
C THR A 82 10.94 -0.03 -7.35
N THR A 83 11.54 -0.90 -8.14
CA THR A 83 11.61 -0.79 -9.61
C THR A 83 10.63 -1.73 -10.29
N MET A 84 9.75 -2.36 -9.52
CA MET A 84 8.77 -3.32 -10.03
C MET A 84 7.66 -2.64 -10.83
N PHE A 85 7.44 -1.35 -10.59
CA PHE A 85 6.60 -0.49 -11.42
C PHE A 85 7.23 0.90 -11.55
N ASN A 86 6.85 1.65 -12.56
CA ASN A 86 7.20 3.04 -12.77
C ASN A 86 6.00 3.89 -13.22
N THR A 87 4.89 3.25 -13.54
CA THR A 87 3.67 3.89 -14.02
C THR A 87 2.47 3.45 -13.19
N ILE A 88 1.62 4.41 -12.84
CA ILE A 88 0.35 4.21 -12.17
C ILE A 88 -0.74 4.69 -13.12
N ILE A 89 -1.59 3.76 -13.55
CA ILE A 89 -2.73 4.04 -14.42
C ILE A 89 -3.98 4.15 -13.55
N ILE A 90 -4.80 5.15 -13.79
CA ILE A 90 -6.00 5.41 -13.01
C ILE A 90 -7.20 5.48 -13.97
N TYR A 91 -8.18 4.61 -13.71
CA TYR A 91 -9.51 4.63 -14.33
C TYR A 91 -10.53 5.24 -13.36
N PRO A 92 -11.64 5.82 -13.83
CA PRO A 92 -12.66 6.36 -12.93
C PRO A 92 -13.32 5.29 -12.06
N SER A 93 -13.58 4.10 -12.61
CA SER A 93 -14.18 2.94 -11.95
C SER A 93 -13.52 1.65 -12.43
N THR A 94 -14.13 0.49 -12.16
CA THR A 94 -13.70 -0.80 -12.70
C THR A 94 -13.48 -0.73 -14.21
N TYR A 95 -12.41 -1.36 -14.68
CA TYR A 95 -12.02 -1.36 -16.09
C TYR A 95 -11.91 -2.79 -16.63
N TYR A 96 -12.13 -2.91 -17.94
CA TYR A 96 -11.97 -4.17 -18.64
C TYR A 96 -10.50 -4.39 -19.00
N SER A 97 -9.90 -5.47 -18.50
CA SER A 97 -8.54 -5.87 -18.86
C SER A 97 -8.57 -6.78 -20.08
N THR A 98 -8.03 -6.31 -21.18
CA THR A 98 -7.89 -7.11 -22.42
C THR A 98 -6.84 -8.23 -22.28
N ILE A 99 -6.02 -8.19 -21.23
CA ILE A 99 -5.01 -9.22 -20.97
C ILE A 99 -5.65 -10.43 -20.29
N ASN A 100 -6.54 -10.19 -19.33
CA ASN A 100 -7.16 -11.23 -18.50
C ASN A 100 -8.62 -11.52 -18.92
N ASP A 101 -9.14 -10.77 -19.92
CA ASP A 101 -10.50 -10.89 -20.45
C ASP A 101 -11.60 -10.78 -19.37
N THR A 102 -11.39 -9.88 -18.38
CA THR A 102 -12.31 -9.67 -17.26
C THR A 102 -12.22 -8.25 -16.70
N TYR A 103 -13.21 -7.89 -15.87
CA TYR A 103 -13.24 -6.62 -15.18
C TYR A 103 -12.38 -6.66 -13.92
N HIS A 104 -11.57 -5.61 -13.73
CA HIS A 104 -10.68 -5.44 -12.58
C HIS A 104 -10.93 -4.11 -11.87
N LYS A 105 -10.70 -4.12 -10.55
CA LYS A 105 -10.65 -2.92 -9.70
C LYS A 105 -9.24 -2.37 -9.59
N GLY A 106 -8.25 -3.26 -9.55
CA GLY A 106 -6.83 -2.97 -9.53
C GLY A 106 -6.03 -4.10 -10.13
N GLU A 107 -4.78 -3.82 -10.48
CA GLU A 107 -3.85 -4.81 -11.01
C GLU A 107 -2.41 -4.32 -10.83
N PHE A 108 -1.57 -5.13 -10.21
CA PHE A 108 -0.13 -4.97 -10.31
C PHE A 108 0.42 -5.85 -11.44
N ASN A 109 1.04 -5.23 -12.45
CA ASN A 109 1.62 -5.92 -13.59
C ASN A 109 3.16 -5.70 -13.66
N PRO A 110 3.96 -6.64 -13.13
CA PRO A 110 5.41 -6.48 -13.08
C PRO A 110 6.09 -6.56 -14.46
N ARG A 111 5.46 -7.22 -15.45
CA ARG A 111 6.00 -7.31 -16.81
C ARG A 111 5.93 -5.96 -17.53
N MET A 112 4.81 -5.29 -17.39
CA MET A 112 4.58 -3.96 -17.95
C MET A 112 5.10 -2.84 -17.04
N LYS A 113 5.55 -3.16 -15.83
CA LYS A 113 6.00 -2.23 -14.79
C LYS A 113 4.94 -1.18 -14.45
N LEU A 114 3.70 -1.60 -14.27
CA LEU A 114 2.60 -0.71 -13.95
C LEU A 114 1.75 -1.24 -12.79
N ILE A 115 1.03 -0.30 -12.16
CA ILE A 115 -0.10 -0.57 -11.28
C ILE A 115 -1.30 0.15 -11.86
N VAL A 116 -2.44 -0.49 -11.84
CA VAL A 116 -3.72 0.09 -12.27
C VAL A 116 -4.65 0.22 -11.08
N PHE A 117 -5.35 1.33 -10.98
CA PHE A 117 -6.38 1.55 -9.96
C PHE A 117 -7.69 2.02 -10.61
N SER A 118 -8.80 1.41 -10.20
CA SER A 118 -10.11 2.05 -10.19
C SER A 118 -10.09 3.14 -9.11
N TRP A 119 -10.34 4.39 -9.47
CA TRP A 119 -10.32 5.49 -8.53
C TRP A 119 -11.46 5.41 -7.51
N GLU A 120 -12.63 4.97 -7.95
CA GLU A 120 -13.79 4.75 -7.08
C GLU A 120 -13.47 3.73 -5.98
N ASP A 121 -12.92 2.56 -6.35
CA ASP A 121 -12.57 1.50 -5.41
C ASP A 121 -11.37 1.89 -4.53
N PHE A 122 -10.38 2.62 -5.07
CA PHE A 122 -9.29 3.17 -4.28
C PHE A 122 -9.78 4.11 -3.19
N LEU A 123 -10.69 5.05 -3.54
CA LEU A 123 -11.28 5.98 -2.57
C LEU A 123 -12.17 5.28 -1.55
N SER A 124 -12.93 4.28 -1.97
CA SER A 124 -13.75 3.47 -1.05
C SER A 124 -12.87 2.82 0.01
N GLY A 125 -11.84 2.08 -0.40
CA GLY A 125 -10.92 1.44 0.53
C GLY A 125 -10.10 2.41 1.38
N HIS A 126 -9.84 3.64 0.89
CA HIS A 126 -9.19 4.67 1.68
C HIS A 126 -10.10 5.23 2.79
N LYS A 127 -11.41 5.38 2.53
CA LYS A 127 -12.36 6.02 3.44
C LYS A 127 -13.01 5.07 4.44
N VAL A 128 -13.22 3.83 4.03
CA VAL A 128 -13.92 2.81 4.83
C VAL A 128 -12.91 1.84 5.41
N LYS A 129 -13.03 1.54 6.70
CA LYS A 129 -12.16 0.56 7.36
C LYS A 129 -12.89 -0.78 7.47
N ASP A 130 -13.03 -1.44 6.34
CA ASP A 130 -13.67 -2.74 6.20
C ASP A 130 -12.70 -3.87 5.82
N ASN A 131 -11.40 -3.57 5.90
CA ASN A 131 -10.30 -4.46 5.54
C ASN A 131 -10.30 -4.81 4.04
N ILE A 132 -10.77 -3.85 3.21
CA ILE A 132 -10.72 -3.91 1.75
C ILE A 132 -10.08 -2.62 1.24
N ASN A 133 -8.77 -2.60 1.11
CA ASN A 133 -8.01 -1.43 0.71
C ASN A 133 -7.20 -1.72 -0.56
N LEU A 134 -7.75 -1.31 -1.69
CA LEU A 134 -7.14 -1.55 -3.01
C LEU A 134 -5.71 -1.02 -3.11
N GLY A 135 -5.44 0.14 -2.53
CA GLY A 135 -4.10 0.74 -2.54
C GLY A 135 -3.07 -0.09 -1.78
N LEU A 136 -3.40 -0.51 -0.54
CA LEU A 136 -2.54 -1.39 0.26
C LEU A 136 -2.35 -2.74 -0.43
N HIS A 137 -3.42 -3.28 -1.02
CA HIS A 137 -3.42 -4.57 -1.71
C HIS A 137 -2.42 -4.61 -2.87
N GLU A 138 -2.57 -3.75 -3.85
CA GLU A 138 -1.72 -3.74 -5.04
C GLU A 138 -0.26 -3.35 -4.74
N PHE A 139 -0.06 -2.44 -3.79
CA PHE A 139 1.29 -2.10 -3.33
C PHE A 139 1.95 -3.24 -2.57
N THR A 140 1.19 -4.08 -1.86
CA THR A 140 1.72 -5.29 -1.23
C THR A 140 2.27 -6.25 -2.27
N HIS A 141 1.54 -6.49 -3.36
CA HIS A 141 2.05 -7.31 -4.46
C HIS A 141 3.35 -6.76 -5.05
N ALA A 142 3.42 -5.44 -5.28
CA ALA A 142 4.63 -4.81 -5.81
C ALA A 142 5.83 -4.94 -4.85
N LEU A 143 5.63 -4.80 -3.54
CA LEU A 143 6.68 -4.98 -2.52
C LEU A 143 7.12 -6.44 -2.41
N LEU A 144 6.18 -7.38 -2.44
CA LEU A 144 6.50 -8.80 -2.42
C LEU A 144 7.33 -9.21 -3.64
N PHE A 145 6.95 -8.77 -4.84
CA PHE A 145 7.75 -9.03 -6.05
C PHE A 145 9.13 -8.38 -5.98
N HIS A 146 9.24 -7.21 -5.36
CA HIS A 146 10.53 -6.59 -5.08
C HIS A 146 11.36 -7.46 -4.13
N ALA A 147 10.77 -7.90 -3.02
CA ALA A 147 11.43 -8.70 -2.01
C ALA A 147 11.94 -10.05 -2.55
N LEU A 148 11.21 -10.66 -3.48
CA LEU A 148 11.61 -11.91 -4.13
C LEU A 148 12.79 -11.75 -5.10
N LYS A 149 13.10 -10.52 -5.55
CA LYS A 149 14.14 -10.25 -6.57
C LYS A 149 15.32 -9.43 -6.06
N SER A 150 15.12 -8.62 -5.03
CA SER A 150 16.14 -7.73 -4.47
C SER A 150 16.94 -8.40 -3.35
N LYS A 151 18.19 -7.94 -3.20
CA LYS A 151 19.08 -8.34 -2.10
C LYS A 151 19.31 -7.20 -1.10
N ASP A 152 18.55 -6.11 -1.18
CA ASP A 152 18.63 -5.07 -0.16
C ASP A 152 18.08 -5.53 1.19
N ALA A 153 18.53 -4.87 2.27
CA ALA A 153 18.23 -5.33 3.62
C ALA A 153 16.71 -5.37 3.93
N SER A 154 15.94 -4.38 3.44
CA SER A 154 14.50 -4.37 3.65
C SER A 154 13.79 -5.49 2.89
N ALA A 155 14.22 -5.75 1.64
CA ALA A 155 13.71 -6.82 0.81
C ALA A 155 14.00 -8.20 1.41
N MET A 156 15.21 -8.39 1.95
CA MET A 156 15.59 -9.66 2.60
C MET A 156 14.74 -9.93 3.86
N ILE A 157 14.54 -8.93 4.71
CA ILE A 157 13.68 -9.05 5.90
C ILE A 157 12.23 -9.35 5.49
N PHE A 158 11.71 -8.62 4.49
CA PHE A 158 10.37 -8.84 3.98
C PHE A 158 10.19 -10.27 3.46
N HIS A 159 11.15 -10.77 2.68
CA HIS A 159 11.11 -12.12 2.13
C HIS A 159 11.21 -13.18 3.24
N GLU A 160 12.08 -13.00 4.22
CA GLU A 160 12.19 -13.93 5.36
C GLU A 160 10.87 -14.03 6.13
N GLU A 161 10.27 -12.90 6.50
CA GLU A 161 8.99 -12.90 7.22
C GLU A 161 7.82 -13.40 6.33
N PHE A 162 7.87 -13.17 5.02
CA PHE A 162 6.91 -13.78 4.09
C PHE A 162 6.99 -15.31 4.12
N ASN A 163 8.17 -15.91 4.18
CA ASN A 163 8.31 -17.34 4.28
C ASN A 163 7.71 -17.92 5.57
N PHE A 164 7.66 -17.13 6.66
CA PHE A 164 6.91 -17.51 7.85
C PHE A 164 5.40 -17.41 7.61
N VAL A 165 4.91 -16.37 6.97
CA VAL A 165 3.49 -16.23 6.60
C VAL A 165 3.04 -17.39 5.71
N VAL A 166 3.87 -17.84 4.77
CA VAL A 166 3.59 -18.99 3.91
C VAL A 166 3.37 -20.27 4.71
N LYS A 167 4.09 -20.49 5.82
CA LYS A 167 3.87 -21.67 6.68
C LYS A 167 2.47 -21.70 7.32
N TYR A 168 1.89 -20.54 7.60
CA TYR A 168 0.51 -20.47 8.07
C TYR A 168 -0.46 -20.76 6.92
N PHE A 169 -0.17 -20.26 5.71
CA PHE A 169 -0.97 -20.54 4.52
C PHE A 169 -0.92 -22.02 4.12
N ASP A 170 0.21 -22.68 4.28
CA ASP A 170 0.39 -24.10 3.96
C ASP A 170 -0.14 -25.03 5.07
N ASN A 171 -0.61 -24.51 6.21
CA ASN A 171 -1.21 -25.27 7.29
C ASN A 171 -2.75 -25.36 7.10
N GLU A 172 -3.22 -26.50 6.57
CA GLU A 172 -4.64 -26.71 6.27
C GLU A 172 -5.54 -26.63 7.51
N ASP A 173 -5.10 -27.11 8.67
CA ASP A 173 -5.90 -27.05 9.90
C ASP A 173 -6.09 -25.58 10.33
N PHE A 174 -5.03 -24.79 10.22
CA PHE A 174 -5.10 -23.34 10.50
C PHE A 174 -6.03 -22.64 9.50
N LEU A 175 -5.89 -22.89 8.20
CA LEU A 175 -6.77 -22.28 7.19
C LEU A 175 -8.23 -22.67 7.36
N ASN A 176 -8.49 -23.94 7.69
CA ASN A 176 -9.86 -24.41 7.95
C ASN A 176 -10.47 -23.74 9.18
N ALA A 177 -9.70 -23.57 10.26
CA ALA A 177 -10.14 -22.80 11.43
C ALA A 177 -10.47 -21.34 11.09
N LEU A 178 -9.66 -20.70 10.22
CA LEU A 178 -9.91 -19.35 9.72
C LEU A 178 -11.18 -19.26 8.86
N ARG A 179 -11.40 -20.24 7.97
CA ARG A 179 -12.61 -20.31 7.13
C ARG A 179 -13.87 -20.48 7.98
N VAL A 180 -13.84 -21.37 8.98
CA VAL A 180 -14.94 -21.56 9.93
C VAL A 180 -15.24 -20.30 10.71
N LYS A 181 -14.19 -19.59 11.16
CA LYS A 181 -14.32 -18.31 11.88
C LYS A 181 -14.80 -17.17 10.98
N ASN A 182 -14.71 -17.31 9.66
CA ASN A 182 -15.04 -16.30 8.65
C ASN A 182 -14.38 -14.94 8.93
N TYR A 183 -13.11 -14.97 9.40
CA TYR A 183 -12.40 -13.75 9.78
C TYR A 183 -11.89 -12.99 8.57
N PHE A 184 -11.25 -13.68 7.62
CA PHE A 184 -10.81 -13.09 6.37
C PHE A 184 -11.81 -13.36 5.25
N ARG A 185 -11.92 -12.42 4.30
CA ARG A 185 -12.71 -12.63 3.09
C ARG A 185 -12.17 -13.84 2.29
N ALA A 186 -13.06 -14.53 1.56
CA ALA A 186 -12.73 -15.74 0.80
C ALA A 186 -11.54 -15.57 -0.15
N TYR A 187 -11.34 -14.36 -0.67
CA TYR A 187 -10.24 -14.00 -1.56
C TYR A 187 -8.86 -14.25 -0.93
N ALA A 188 -8.72 -14.08 0.39
CA ALA A 188 -7.47 -14.38 1.11
C ALA A 188 -6.96 -15.81 0.90
N TYR A 189 -7.86 -16.75 0.67
CA TYR A 189 -7.52 -18.17 0.56
C TYR A 189 -7.23 -18.65 -0.87
N THR A 190 -7.21 -17.73 -1.84
CA THR A 190 -6.93 -18.03 -3.25
C THR A 190 -5.49 -18.50 -3.46
N ASN A 191 -4.54 -17.79 -2.88
CA ASN A 191 -3.12 -18.13 -2.88
C ASN A 191 -2.37 -17.32 -1.82
N LYS A 192 -1.12 -17.69 -1.56
CA LYS A 192 -0.28 -17.05 -0.53
C LYS A 192 0.01 -15.56 -0.76
N PHE A 193 -0.07 -15.07 -2.00
CA PHE A 193 0.15 -13.67 -2.33
C PHE A 193 -1.07 -12.83 -1.92
N GLU A 194 -2.27 -13.33 -2.22
CA GLU A 194 -3.54 -12.73 -1.80
C GLU A 194 -3.70 -12.80 -0.28
N PHE A 195 -3.27 -13.91 0.33
CA PHE A 195 -3.27 -14.04 1.79
C PHE A 195 -2.45 -12.93 2.44
N LEU A 196 -1.21 -12.71 2.00
CA LEU A 196 -0.39 -11.61 2.52
C LEU A 196 -1.04 -10.24 2.31
N ALA A 197 -1.60 -9.98 1.12
CA ALA A 197 -2.24 -8.69 0.83
C ALA A 197 -3.40 -8.42 1.79
N VAL A 198 -4.27 -9.41 2.01
CA VAL A 198 -5.39 -9.29 2.97
C VAL A 198 -4.89 -9.14 4.41
N LEU A 199 -3.84 -9.86 4.81
CA LEU A 199 -3.25 -9.68 6.15
C LEU A 199 -2.77 -8.23 6.36
N LEU A 200 -2.13 -7.62 5.35
CA LEU A 200 -1.64 -6.24 5.45
C LEU A 200 -2.78 -5.21 5.43
N GLU A 201 -3.90 -5.49 4.74
CA GLU A 201 -5.10 -4.67 4.87
C GLU A 201 -5.60 -4.66 6.33
N HIS A 202 -5.76 -5.82 6.96
CA HIS A 202 -6.16 -5.93 8.37
C HIS A 202 -5.14 -5.29 9.33
N PHE A 203 -3.85 -5.44 9.05
CA PHE A 203 -2.79 -4.85 9.84
C PHE A 203 -2.87 -3.32 9.92
N PHE A 204 -3.23 -2.64 8.82
CA PHE A 204 -3.31 -1.18 8.78
C PHE A 204 -4.69 -0.64 9.12
N GLU A 205 -5.77 -1.35 8.84
CA GLU A 205 -7.12 -0.84 9.03
C GLU A 205 -7.72 -1.18 10.39
N THR A 206 -7.52 -2.41 10.86
CA THR A 206 -8.06 -2.89 12.14
C THR A 206 -6.98 -3.51 13.03
N PRO A 207 -5.84 -2.79 13.30
CA PRO A 207 -4.64 -3.35 13.94
C PRO A 207 -4.92 -3.97 15.32
N ASN A 208 -5.76 -3.34 16.13
CA ASN A 208 -6.03 -3.83 17.48
C ASN A 208 -6.80 -5.16 17.47
N VAL A 209 -7.78 -5.30 16.58
CA VAL A 209 -8.55 -6.53 16.40
C VAL A 209 -7.64 -7.61 15.84
N PHE A 210 -6.88 -7.29 14.79
CA PHE A 210 -5.96 -8.24 14.17
C PHE A 210 -4.87 -8.71 15.14
N LYS A 211 -4.29 -7.81 15.93
CA LYS A 211 -3.29 -8.13 16.97
C LYS A 211 -3.86 -9.05 18.06
N SER A 212 -5.10 -8.81 18.48
CA SER A 212 -5.78 -9.64 19.49
C SER A 212 -6.08 -11.04 18.97
N GLU A 213 -6.51 -11.17 17.73
CA GLU A 213 -6.89 -12.44 17.12
C GLU A 213 -5.68 -13.27 16.66
N PHE A 214 -4.63 -12.60 16.15
CA PHE A 214 -3.44 -13.23 15.56
C PHE A 214 -2.15 -12.53 16.00
N PRO A 215 -1.81 -12.57 17.30
CA PRO A 215 -0.67 -11.83 17.84
C PRO A 215 0.66 -12.20 17.16
N GLU A 216 0.87 -13.46 16.83
CA GLU A 216 2.11 -13.91 16.19
C GLU A 216 2.21 -13.40 14.74
N LEU A 217 1.14 -13.51 13.94
CA LEU A 217 1.09 -12.95 12.58
C LEU A 217 1.28 -11.43 12.60
N PHE A 218 0.66 -10.73 13.56
CA PHE A 218 0.84 -9.30 13.73
C PHE A 218 2.32 -8.93 13.94
N GLU A 219 3.03 -9.63 14.83
CA GLU A 219 4.45 -9.38 15.08
C GLU A 219 5.34 -9.76 13.88
N ARG A 220 4.94 -10.76 13.06
CA ARG A 220 5.61 -11.08 11.80
C ARG A 220 5.49 -9.93 10.79
N LEU A 221 4.28 -9.42 10.57
CA LEU A 221 4.06 -8.29 9.66
C LEU A 221 4.75 -7.01 10.16
N LYS A 222 4.74 -6.79 11.47
CA LYS A 222 5.46 -5.66 12.08
C LYS A 222 6.96 -5.73 11.80
N ARG A 223 7.60 -6.90 11.91
CA ARG A 223 9.00 -7.10 11.53
C ARG A 223 9.22 -6.97 10.03
N MET A 224 8.34 -7.57 9.22
CA MET A 224 8.37 -7.50 7.76
C MET A 224 8.50 -6.07 7.25
N LEU A 225 7.73 -5.15 7.83
CA LEU A 225 7.68 -3.74 7.46
C LEU A 225 8.63 -2.85 8.29
N ASN A 226 9.36 -3.43 9.25
CA ASN A 226 10.08 -2.68 10.28
C ASN A 226 9.18 -1.59 10.92
N TYR A 227 7.92 -1.95 11.13
CA TYR A 227 6.89 -1.03 11.61
C TYR A 227 7.08 -0.76 13.10
N LYS A 228 7.06 0.52 13.47
CA LYS A 228 7.01 0.96 14.87
C LYS A 228 5.61 1.44 15.18
N GLU A 229 5.01 0.88 16.21
CA GLU A 229 3.70 1.36 16.67
C GLU A 229 3.82 2.85 17.01
N ILE A 230 2.94 3.66 16.45
CA ILE A 230 2.87 5.09 16.68
C ILE A 230 1.94 5.25 17.88
N GLN A 231 2.43 5.86 18.94
CA GLN A 231 1.67 6.09 20.18
C GLN A 231 0.64 7.19 20.01
#